data_74b606f5311664833120cef8a7c5aef0
#
_entry.id   74b606f5311664833120cef8a7c5aef0
#
_cell.length_a   1.000
_cell.length_b   1.000
_cell.length_c   1.000
_cell.angle_alpha   90.00
_cell.angle_beta   90.00
_cell.angle_gamma   90.00
#
_symmetry.space_group_name_H-M   'P 1'
#
loop_
_entity.id
_entity.type
_entity.pdbx_description
1 polymer ?
#
loop_
_entity_poly.entity_id
_entity_poly.type
_entity_poly.pdbx_seq_one_letter_code
_entity_poly.pdbx_strand_id
1 'polypeptide(L)'
;MTFEEIKNNEEINEFINKGNYNLGLLEYTDHSQIHCSIVADTAAMILKKFGYSERDIELAKIAGYMHDIGNAINRTHHAEYGGLLADGILKKTNMNIKDRITIVSAISNHDKSTGGAVDMLGATFKLMANGSKVL
;
A
#
# COMPACT_ATOMS: atom_id res chain seq x y z
N MET A 1 -15.37 4.69 -2.75
CA MET A 1 -14.38 3.72 -3.25
C MET A 1 -14.13 2.66 -2.19
N THR A 2 -14.35 1.41 -2.53
CA THR A 2 -14.20 0.28 -1.62
C THR A 2 -12.92 -0.50 -1.91
N PHE A 3 -12.48 -1.31 -0.96
CA PHE A 3 -11.33 -2.19 -1.16
C PHE A 3 -11.57 -3.17 -2.31
N GLU A 4 -12.79 -3.71 -2.44
CA GLU A 4 -13.09 -4.65 -3.53
C GLU A 4 -12.92 -3.98 -4.91
N GLU A 5 -13.33 -2.72 -5.05
CA GLU A 5 -13.11 -1.98 -6.29
C GLU A 5 -11.63 -1.80 -6.59
N ILE A 6 -10.81 -1.53 -5.58
CA ILE A 6 -9.36 -1.41 -5.70
C ILE A 6 -8.74 -2.74 -6.13
N LYS A 7 -9.12 -3.82 -5.45
CA LYS A 7 -8.58 -5.17 -5.72
C LYS A 7 -8.89 -5.64 -7.15
N ASN A 8 -9.99 -5.17 -7.71
CA ASN A 8 -10.41 -5.52 -9.06
C ASN A 8 -10.06 -4.44 -10.10
N ASN A 9 -9.29 -3.44 -9.74
CA ASN A 9 -8.90 -2.37 -10.64
C ASN A 9 -7.77 -2.84 -11.57
N GLU A 10 -8.03 -2.80 -12.87
CA GLU A 10 -7.08 -3.28 -13.87
C GLU A 10 -5.76 -2.51 -13.85
N GLU A 11 -5.82 -1.18 -13.76
CA GLU A 11 -4.62 -0.34 -13.76
C GLU A 11 -3.72 -0.63 -12.56
N ILE A 12 -4.30 -0.74 -11.38
CA ILE A 12 -3.57 -1.08 -10.15
C ILE A 12 -2.89 -2.43 -10.30
N ASN A 13 -3.63 -3.43 -10.77
CA ASN A 13 -3.10 -4.80 -10.89
C ASN A 13 -2.01 -4.89 -11.96
N GLU A 14 -2.10 -4.12 -13.04
CA GLU A 14 -1.03 -4.06 -14.03
C GLU A 14 0.26 -3.46 -13.44
N PHE A 15 0.15 -2.41 -12.62
CA PHE A 15 1.32 -1.87 -11.91
C PHE A 15 1.91 -2.90 -10.95
N ILE A 16 1.07 -3.61 -10.21
CA ILE A 16 1.54 -4.66 -9.29
C ILE A 16 2.28 -5.75 -10.06
N ASN A 17 1.71 -6.22 -11.15
CA ASN A 17 2.31 -7.28 -11.96
C ASN A 17 3.64 -6.84 -12.58
N LYS A 18 3.72 -5.60 -13.08
CA LYS A 18 4.97 -5.07 -13.62
C LYS A 18 6.03 -4.93 -12.54
N GLY A 19 5.66 -4.44 -11.38
CA GLY A 19 6.57 -4.32 -10.24
C GLY A 19 7.11 -5.67 -9.81
N ASN A 20 6.24 -6.67 -9.71
CA ASN A 20 6.64 -8.03 -9.37
C ASN A 20 7.60 -8.62 -10.40
N TYR A 21 7.32 -8.40 -11.69
CA TYR A 21 8.21 -8.84 -12.77
C TYR A 21 9.60 -8.19 -12.64
N ASN A 22 9.64 -6.88 -12.43
CA ASN A 22 10.89 -6.13 -12.28
C ASN A 22 11.72 -6.65 -11.08
N LEU A 23 11.05 -6.91 -9.95
CA LEU A 23 11.71 -7.42 -8.76
C LEU A 23 12.22 -8.85 -8.96
N GLY A 24 11.51 -9.67 -9.72
CA GLY A 24 11.94 -11.01 -10.08
C GLY A 24 13.27 -10.99 -10.85
N LEU A 25 13.45 -10.02 -11.75
CA LEU A 25 14.71 -9.85 -12.47
C LEU A 25 15.87 -9.47 -11.55
N LEU A 26 15.59 -8.84 -10.42
CA LEU A 26 16.58 -8.45 -9.41
C LEU A 26 16.72 -9.48 -8.28
N GLU A 27 16.09 -10.64 -8.43
CA GLU A 27 16.13 -11.74 -7.45
C GLU A 27 15.49 -11.40 -6.09
N TYR A 28 14.57 -10.43 -6.06
CA TYR A 28 13.77 -10.14 -4.88
C TYR A 28 12.66 -11.18 -4.70
N THR A 29 12.13 -11.26 -3.47
CA THR A 29 11.02 -12.15 -3.13
C THR A 29 9.72 -11.72 -3.82
N ASP A 30 8.68 -12.56 -3.71
CA ASP A 30 7.39 -12.33 -4.35
C ASP A 30 6.71 -11.05 -3.84
N HIS A 31 6.31 -10.18 -4.79
CA HIS A 31 5.54 -8.96 -4.55
C HIS A 31 4.28 -8.95 -5.42
N SER A 32 3.70 -10.13 -5.66
CA SER A 32 2.51 -10.34 -6.48
C SER A 32 1.24 -9.79 -5.82
N GLN A 33 0.12 -9.91 -6.52
CA GLN A 33 -1.21 -9.58 -5.97
C GLN A 33 -1.53 -10.40 -4.73
N ILE A 34 -1.04 -11.63 -4.62
CA ILE A 34 -1.22 -12.47 -3.43
C ILE A 34 -0.53 -11.81 -2.23
N HIS A 35 0.70 -11.38 -2.40
CA HIS A 35 1.43 -10.65 -1.36
C HIS A 35 0.70 -9.37 -0.96
N CYS A 36 0.25 -8.59 -1.94
CA CYS A 36 -0.49 -7.36 -1.69
C CYS A 36 -1.78 -7.62 -0.90
N SER A 37 -2.48 -8.72 -1.20
CA SER A 37 -3.68 -9.11 -0.46
C SER A 37 -3.36 -9.48 0.98
N ILE A 38 -2.26 -10.19 1.22
CA ILE A 38 -1.81 -10.55 2.57
C ILE A 38 -1.48 -9.30 3.37
N VAL A 39 -0.79 -8.34 2.77
CA VAL A 39 -0.45 -7.07 3.42
C VAL A 39 -1.73 -6.29 3.77
N ALA A 40 -2.70 -6.24 2.86
CA ALA A 40 -3.99 -5.59 3.11
C ALA A 40 -4.71 -6.23 4.30
N ASP A 41 -4.80 -7.55 4.33
CA ASP A 41 -5.48 -8.27 5.40
C ASP A 41 -4.77 -8.09 6.75
N THR A 42 -3.45 -8.07 6.74
CA THR A 42 -2.66 -7.86 7.96
C THR A 42 -2.87 -6.45 8.51
N ALA A 43 -2.88 -5.43 7.64
CA ALA A 43 -3.17 -4.06 8.03
C ALA A 43 -4.55 -3.94 8.66
N ALA A 44 -5.55 -4.56 8.04
CA ALA A 44 -6.91 -4.57 8.57
C ALA A 44 -6.98 -5.22 9.94
N MET A 45 -6.31 -6.34 10.12
CA MET A 45 -6.29 -7.06 11.39
C MET A 45 -5.68 -6.22 12.51
N ILE A 46 -4.58 -5.53 12.23
CA ILE A 46 -3.90 -4.68 13.22
C ILE A 46 -4.82 -3.54 13.66
N LEU A 47 -5.40 -2.81 12.71
CA LEU A 47 -6.27 -1.68 13.03
C LEU A 47 -7.55 -2.13 13.74
N LYS A 48 -8.12 -3.27 13.35
CA LYS A 48 -9.29 -3.82 14.03
C LYS A 48 -8.97 -4.15 15.49
N LYS A 49 -7.81 -4.72 15.73
CA LYS A 49 -7.36 -5.06 17.07
C LYS A 49 -7.22 -3.84 17.98
N PHE A 50 -6.84 -2.69 17.41
CA PHE A 50 -6.72 -1.44 18.15
C PHE A 50 -8.00 -0.61 18.18
N GLY A 51 -9.11 -1.13 17.66
CA GLY A 51 -10.42 -0.49 17.79
C GLY A 51 -10.68 0.65 16.80
N TYR A 52 -10.00 0.68 15.67
CA TYR A 52 -10.22 1.70 14.65
C TYR A 52 -11.55 1.50 13.92
N SER A 53 -12.06 2.59 13.31
CA SER A 53 -13.32 2.54 12.58
C SER A 53 -13.24 1.63 11.35
N GLU A 54 -14.41 1.17 10.88
CA GLU A 54 -14.48 0.36 9.65
C GLU A 54 -13.90 1.08 8.45
N ARG A 55 -14.11 2.41 8.37
CA ARG A 55 -13.55 3.19 7.27
C ARG A 55 -12.03 3.26 7.34
N ASP A 56 -11.46 3.45 8.53
CA ASP A 56 -10.01 3.44 8.71
C ASP A 56 -9.41 2.09 8.33
N ILE A 57 -10.09 1.01 8.70
CA ILE A 57 -9.68 -0.35 8.34
C ILE A 57 -9.69 -0.52 6.83
N GLU A 58 -10.73 -0.02 6.15
CA GLU A 58 -10.81 -0.11 4.70
C GLU A 58 -9.70 0.69 4.01
N LEU A 59 -9.42 1.91 4.50
CA LEU A 59 -8.31 2.72 3.96
C LEU A 59 -6.97 2.01 4.14
N ALA A 60 -6.76 1.35 5.27
CA ALA A 60 -5.56 0.58 5.51
C ALA A 60 -5.43 -0.60 4.54
N LYS A 61 -6.53 -1.29 4.24
CA LYS A 61 -6.53 -2.36 3.24
C LYS A 61 -6.16 -1.85 1.86
N ILE A 62 -6.72 -0.72 1.46
CA ILE A 62 -6.42 -0.09 0.16
C ILE A 62 -4.95 0.29 0.08
N ALA A 63 -4.46 0.99 1.10
CA ALA A 63 -3.05 1.39 1.14
C ALA A 63 -2.12 0.17 1.14
N GLY A 64 -2.46 -0.86 1.91
CA GLY A 64 -1.70 -2.11 1.96
C GLY A 64 -1.62 -2.82 0.63
N TYR A 65 -2.74 -2.88 -0.09
CA TYR A 65 -2.77 -3.49 -1.42
C TYR A 65 -1.91 -2.73 -2.44
N MET A 66 -1.89 -1.41 -2.35
CA MET A 66 -1.22 -0.54 -3.31
C MET A 66 0.21 -0.16 -2.93
N HIS A 67 0.70 -0.55 -1.74
CA HIS A 67 1.93 0.03 -1.19
C HIS A 67 3.17 -0.16 -2.06
N ASP A 68 3.24 -1.23 -2.85
CA ASP A 68 4.42 -1.58 -3.65
C ASP A 68 4.29 -1.26 -5.15
N ILE A 69 3.23 -0.54 -5.58
CA ILE A 69 3.05 -0.25 -7.01
C ILE A 69 4.20 0.56 -7.61
N GLY A 70 4.94 1.29 -6.78
CA GLY A 70 6.12 2.06 -7.21
C GLY A 70 7.24 1.20 -7.77
N ASN A 71 7.28 -0.09 -7.45
CA ASN A 71 8.26 -1.03 -8.02
C ASN A 71 8.12 -1.17 -9.55
N ALA A 72 6.97 -0.79 -10.11
CA ALA A 72 6.78 -0.75 -11.56
C ALA A 72 7.68 0.30 -12.21
N ILE A 73 8.10 1.32 -11.47
CA ILE A 73 9.01 2.37 -11.94
C ILE A 73 10.44 2.02 -11.57
N ASN A 74 10.72 1.86 -10.27
CA ASN A 74 12.05 1.53 -9.78
C ASN A 74 11.96 1.10 -8.32
N ARG A 75 12.78 0.14 -7.91
CA ARG A 75 12.88 -0.26 -6.50
C ARG A 75 13.41 0.88 -5.64
N THR A 76 14.39 1.64 -6.15
CA THR A 76 14.89 2.82 -5.48
C THR A 76 13.77 3.88 -5.47
N HIS A 77 13.45 4.41 -4.30
CA HIS A 77 12.36 5.37 -4.08
C HIS A 77 10.97 4.82 -4.45
N HIS A 78 10.80 3.50 -4.41
CA HIS A 78 9.52 2.89 -4.77
C HIS A 78 8.35 3.39 -3.91
N ALA A 79 8.60 3.77 -2.66
CA ALA A 79 7.55 4.31 -1.79
C ALA A 79 7.03 5.66 -2.33
N GLU A 80 7.92 6.57 -2.66
CA GLU A 80 7.56 7.89 -3.19
C GLU A 80 6.89 7.76 -4.56
N TYR A 81 7.45 6.95 -5.45
CA TYR A 81 6.83 6.66 -6.75
C TYR A 81 5.46 6.03 -6.58
N GLY A 82 5.33 5.11 -5.62
CA GLY A 82 4.04 4.48 -5.31
C GLY A 82 2.99 5.48 -4.84
N GLY A 83 3.38 6.42 -4.00
CA GLY A 83 2.49 7.49 -3.56
C GLY A 83 2.00 8.36 -4.71
N LEU A 84 2.90 8.76 -5.61
CA LEU A 84 2.55 9.56 -6.78
C LEU A 84 1.64 8.80 -7.75
N LEU A 85 1.93 7.52 -8.00
CA LEU A 85 1.08 6.67 -8.83
C LEU A 85 -0.30 6.48 -8.22
N ALA A 86 -0.35 6.23 -6.91
CA ALA A 86 -1.61 6.07 -6.19
C ALA A 86 -2.48 7.33 -6.29
N ASP A 87 -1.88 8.51 -6.12
CA ASP A 87 -2.60 9.77 -6.26
C ASP A 87 -3.23 9.90 -7.65
N GLY A 88 -2.47 9.64 -8.68
CA GLY A 88 -2.96 9.70 -10.05
C GLY A 88 -4.11 8.74 -10.33
N ILE A 89 -4.03 7.53 -9.80
CA ILE A 89 -5.09 6.51 -9.97
C ILE A 89 -6.34 6.87 -9.17
N LEU A 90 -6.18 7.15 -7.87
CA LEU A 90 -7.29 7.40 -6.96
C LEU A 90 -8.00 8.72 -7.27
N LYS A 91 -7.30 9.68 -7.87
CA LYS A 91 -7.88 10.96 -8.31
C LYS A 91 -8.96 10.77 -9.37
N LYS A 92 -8.89 9.70 -10.15
CA LYS A 92 -9.88 9.35 -11.17
C LYS A 92 -11.11 8.66 -10.60
N THR A 93 -11.12 8.37 -9.30
CA THR A 93 -12.22 7.68 -8.62
C THR A 93 -13.09 8.68 -7.85
N ASN A 94 -14.13 8.15 -7.21
CA ASN A 94 -15.01 8.97 -6.36
C ASN A 94 -14.50 9.12 -4.92
N MET A 95 -13.28 8.68 -4.63
CA MET A 95 -12.71 8.81 -3.29
C MET A 95 -12.58 10.28 -2.91
N ASN A 96 -12.97 10.63 -1.68
CA ASN A 96 -12.82 12.01 -1.23
C ASN A 96 -11.34 12.35 -1.02
N ILE A 97 -11.03 13.65 -1.05
CA ILE A 97 -9.66 14.13 -1.02
C ILE A 97 -8.93 13.76 0.27
N LYS A 98 -9.62 13.75 1.42
CA LYS A 98 -9.02 13.41 2.70
C LYS A 98 -8.54 11.97 2.72
N ASP A 99 -9.38 11.05 2.27
CA ASP A 99 -9.04 9.63 2.20
C ASP A 99 -7.91 9.37 1.21
N ARG A 100 -7.97 10.04 0.06
CA ARG A 100 -6.91 9.93 -0.96
C ARG A 100 -5.56 10.37 -0.42
N ILE A 101 -5.51 11.53 0.23
CA ILE A 101 -4.26 12.06 0.80
C ILE A 101 -3.74 11.13 1.90
N THR A 102 -4.62 10.58 2.73
CA THR A 102 -4.23 9.63 3.78
C THR A 102 -3.55 8.40 3.18
N ILE A 103 -4.13 7.83 2.14
CA ILE A 103 -3.56 6.66 1.46
C ILE A 103 -2.23 7.02 0.80
N VAL A 104 -2.16 8.13 0.09
CA VAL A 104 -0.94 8.59 -0.59
C VAL A 104 0.19 8.79 0.42
N SER A 105 -0.12 9.43 1.54
CA SER A 105 0.85 9.66 2.62
C SER A 105 1.35 8.35 3.22
N ALA A 106 0.45 7.41 3.47
CA ALA A 106 0.83 6.11 4.01
C ALA A 106 1.76 5.34 3.06
N ILE A 107 1.42 5.31 1.79
CA ILE A 107 2.24 4.63 0.78
C ILE A 107 3.62 5.30 0.67
N SER A 108 3.64 6.62 0.58
CA SER A 108 4.89 7.37 0.40
C SER A 108 5.87 7.19 1.55
N ASN A 109 5.38 6.89 2.74
CA ASN A 109 6.18 6.80 3.97
C ASN A 109 6.29 5.37 4.52
N HIS A 110 5.90 4.35 3.75
CA HIS A 110 5.92 2.98 4.26
C HIS A 110 7.32 2.38 4.36
N ASP A 111 8.28 2.90 3.60
CA ASP A 111 9.67 2.42 3.63
C ASP A 111 10.40 3.07 4.80
N LYS A 112 11.14 2.28 5.57
CA LYS A 112 11.90 2.75 6.72
C LYS A 112 12.94 3.82 6.37
N SER A 113 13.45 3.80 5.14
CA SER A 113 14.48 4.74 4.68
C SER A 113 13.92 6.13 4.41
N THR A 114 12.61 6.30 4.29
CA THR A 114 11.98 7.56 3.88
C THR A 114 11.52 8.45 5.02
N GLY A 115 11.73 8.04 6.27
CA GLY A 115 11.41 8.86 7.44
C GLY A 115 10.35 8.25 8.34
N GLY A 116 9.74 9.10 9.17
CA GLY A 116 8.74 8.70 10.15
C GLY A 116 7.35 8.49 9.55
N ALA A 117 6.54 7.68 10.22
CA ALA A 117 5.13 7.59 9.90
C ALA A 117 4.47 8.95 10.13
N VAL A 118 3.72 9.44 9.17
CA VAL A 118 3.10 10.76 9.24
C VAL A 118 1.64 10.69 9.66
N ASP A 119 1.06 9.50 9.66
CA ASP A 119 -0.32 9.28 10.12
C ASP A 119 -0.48 7.84 10.62
N MET A 120 -1.71 7.48 10.99
CA MET A 120 -2.06 6.19 11.55
C MET A 120 -1.76 5.03 10.60
N LEU A 121 -2.05 5.21 9.31
CA LEU A 121 -1.81 4.17 8.31
C LEU A 121 -0.31 3.99 8.10
N GLY A 122 0.45 5.09 8.06
CA GLY A 122 1.89 5.03 8.01
C GLY A 122 2.49 4.30 9.22
N ALA A 123 1.96 4.56 10.41
CA ALA A 123 2.37 3.85 11.62
C ALA A 123 2.08 2.35 11.50
N THR A 124 0.92 1.98 10.96
CA THR A 124 0.54 0.58 10.73
C THR A 124 1.53 -0.10 9.81
N PHE A 125 1.90 0.54 8.70
CA PHE A 125 2.89 -0.01 7.77
C PHE A 125 4.25 -0.20 8.42
N LYS A 126 4.67 0.73 9.26
CA LYS A 126 5.95 0.59 9.98
C LYS A 126 5.91 -0.56 10.96
N LEU A 127 4.82 -0.73 11.68
CA LEU A 127 4.61 -1.86 12.58
C LEU A 127 4.66 -3.18 11.80
N MET A 128 4.03 -3.24 10.63
CA MET A 128 4.06 -4.41 9.78
C MET A 128 5.45 -4.73 9.26
N ALA A 129 6.18 -3.72 8.80
CA ALA A 129 7.55 -3.88 8.32
C ALA A 129 8.47 -4.40 9.42
N ASN A 130 8.25 -3.99 10.67
CA ASN A 130 8.99 -4.50 11.82
C ASN A 130 8.49 -5.88 12.24
N GLY A 131 7.18 -6.09 12.24
CA GLY A 131 6.53 -7.33 12.65
C GLY A 131 6.76 -8.50 11.70
N SER A 132 7.01 -8.24 10.42
CA SER A 132 7.33 -9.31 9.47
C SER A 132 8.61 -10.06 9.81
N LYS A 133 9.43 -9.50 10.70
CA LYS A 133 10.59 -10.17 11.26
C LYS A 133 10.26 -11.01 12.49
N VAL A 134 9.07 -10.86 13.02
CA VAL A 134 8.59 -11.52 14.23
C VAL A 134 7.54 -12.56 13.90
N LEU A 135 6.85 -12.36 12.81
CA LEU A 135 5.86 -13.27 12.28
C LEU A 135 6.47 -14.19 11.23
#